data_d9a0676cde8cd61b5c491591f601fec9
#
_entry.id   d9a0676cde8cd61b5c491591f601fec9
#
_cell.length_a   1.000
_cell.length_b   1.000
_cell.length_c   1.000
_cell.angle_alpha   90.00
_cell.angle_beta   90.00
_cell.angle_gamma   90.00
#
_symmetry.space_group_name_H-M   'P 1'
#
loop_
_entity.id
_entity.type
_entity.pdbx_description
1 polymer ?
#
loop_
_entity_poly.entity_id
_entity_poly.type
_entity_poly.pdbx_seq_one_letter_code
_entity_poly.pdbx_strand_id
1 'polypeptide(L)'
;MKNLLFFTLLLFALHTSAQEAYNKGDVFIDVQTGASFIGGIIGGGVHYGVTPHISVGANLSNQSFNLNSKYETAYVPELSADLDFDHRITTDWYSGLSVGYCFWQSNTPDNYSSVGCETSSSPTPEKFRREHPNNLALWNVHLGFRYFIFKNVGLNGQVAFGNALSFKVGVSVKI
;
A
#
# COMPACT_ATOMS: atom_id res chain seq x y z
N MET A 1 -39.07 4.52 7.74
CA MET A 1 -38.71 5.94 7.62
C MET A 1 -37.97 6.48 8.84
N LYS A 2 -38.37 6.16 10.10
CA LYS A 2 -37.65 6.65 11.31
C LYS A 2 -36.20 6.24 11.38
N ASN A 3 -35.85 5.03 10.97
CA ASN A 3 -34.45 4.53 11.00
C ASN A 3 -33.56 5.20 9.95
N LEU A 4 -34.11 5.62 8.81
CA LEU A 4 -33.38 6.33 7.77
C LEU A 4 -33.02 7.74 8.23
N LEU A 5 -33.95 8.40 8.92
CA LEU A 5 -33.73 9.75 9.46
C LEU A 5 -32.70 9.75 10.59
N PHE A 6 -32.66 8.72 11.42
CA PHE A 6 -31.66 8.53 12.45
C PHE A 6 -30.27 8.29 11.85
N PHE A 7 -30.18 7.47 10.78
CA PHE A 7 -28.91 7.24 10.07
C PHE A 7 -28.38 8.50 9.38
N THR A 8 -29.29 9.29 8.78
CA THR A 8 -28.89 10.58 8.16
C THR A 8 -28.45 11.59 9.19
N LEU A 9 -29.11 11.69 10.33
CA LEU A 9 -28.70 12.57 11.43
C LEU A 9 -27.37 12.13 12.07
N LEU A 10 -27.15 10.82 12.20
CA LEU A 10 -25.89 10.27 12.68
C LEU A 10 -24.74 10.58 11.71
N LEU A 11 -24.97 10.48 10.42
CA LEU A 11 -24.01 10.84 9.37
C LEU A 11 -23.69 12.35 9.40
N PHE A 12 -24.68 13.22 9.64
CA PHE A 12 -24.46 14.65 9.76
C PHE A 12 -23.71 15.03 11.07
N ALA A 13 -23.99 14.36 12.17
CA ALA A 13 -23.32 14.61 13.44
C ALA A 13 -21.80 14.26 13.41
N LEU A 14 -21.40 13.37 12.52
CA LEU A 14 -20.00 12.97 12.36
C LEU A 14 -19.16 13.96 11.54
N HIS A 15 -19.78 14.96 10.89
CA HIS A 15 -19.09 15.95 10.06
C HIS A 15 -18.59 17.20 10.80
N THR A 16 -18.74 17.28 12.12
CA THR A 16 -18.49 18.54 12.87
C THR A 16 -17.12 18.66 13.52
N SER A 17 -16.14 17.83 13.16
CA SER A 17 -14.77 18.04 13.65
C SER A 17 -13.88 18.39 12.46
N ALA A 18 -13.71 19.68 12.23
CA ALA A 18 -12.71 20.22 11.29
C ALA A 18 -11.29 19.93 11.83
N GLN A 19 -10.80 18.75 11.60
CA GLN A 19 -9.41 18.39 11.83
C GLN A 19 -8.79 18.15 10.46
N GLU A 20 -7.66 18.80 10.19
CA GLU A 20 -6.91 18.59 8.96
C GLU A 20 -6.61 17.09 8.75
N ALA A 21 -6.70 16.62 7.51
CA ALA A 21 -6.48 15.22 7.20
C ALA A 21 -5.05 14.77 7.54
N TYR A 22 -4.09 15.70 7.47
CA TYR A 22 -2.69 15.44 7.76
C TYR A 22 -2.06 16.61 8.52
N ASN A 23 -1.24 16.32 9.53
CA ASN A 23 -0.45 17.29 10.27
C ASN A 23 0.91 16.70 10.66
N LYS A 24 1.85 17.59 10.97
CA LYS A 24 3.10 17.19 11.62
C LYS A 24 2.82 16.47 12.93
N GLY A 25 3.43 15.30 13.10
CA GLY A 25 3.29 14.47 14.31
C GLY A 25 2.19 13.43 14.22
N ASP A 26 1.32 13.49 13.20
CA ASP A 26 0.32 12.46 13.00
C ASP A 26 0.98 11.11 12.66
N VAL A 27 0.41 10.05 13.20
CA VAL A 27 0.77 8.67 12.87
C VAL A 27 -0.40 8.03 12.15
N PHE A 28 -0.15 7.43 11.00
CA PHE A 28 -1.14 6.68 10.25
C PHE A 28 -0.78 5.19 10.28
N ILE A 29 -1.77 4.37 10.56
CA ILE A 29 -1.68 2.91 10.41
C ILE A 29 -2.56 2.53 9.24
N ASP A 30 -1.96 1.94 8.23
CA ASP A 30 -2.63 1.55 7.00
C ASP A 30 -2.74 0.02 6.91
N VAL A 31 -3.92 -0.46 6.52
CA VAL A 31 -4.13 -1.85 6.09
C VAL A 31 -4.66 -1.81 4.67
N GLN A 32 -3.97 -2.48 3.76
CA GLN A 32 -4.22 -2.37 2.33
C GLN A 32 -4.32 -3.74 1.67
N THR A 33 -5.16 -3.82 0.68
CA THR A 33 -5.20 -4.93 -0.28
C THR A 33 -5.16 -4.39 -1.69
N GLY A 34 -4.75 -5.21 -2.63
CA GLY A 34 -4.64 -4.74 -4.00
C GLY A 34 -4.15 -5.80 -4.95
N ALA A 35 -3.66 -5.35 -6.08
CA ALA A 35 -3.10 -6.20 -7.11
C ALA A 35 -1.88 -5.54 -7.75
N SER A 36 -0.97 -6.38 -8.18
CA SER A 36 0.09 -6.04 -9.13
C SER A 36 -0.08 -6.89 -10.39
N PHE A 37 0.74 -6.68 -11.40
CA PHE A 37 0.73 -7.53 -12.60
C PHE A 37 0.96 -9.02 -12.29
N ILE A 38 1.56 -9.34 -11.17
CA ILE A 38 1.92 -10.71 -10.80
C ILE A 38 0.95 -11.36 -9.83
N GLY A 39 0.07 -10.60 -9.20
CA GLY A 39 -0.92 -11.21 -8.31
C GLY A 39 -1.51 -10.28 -7.27
N GLY A 40 -2.21 -10.89 -6.31
CA GLY A 40 -2.83 -10.19 -5.21
C GLY A 40 -1.82 -9.68 -4.19
N ILE A 41 -2.11 -8.53 -3.60
CA ILE A 41 -1.31 -7.90 -2.55
C ILE A 41 -2.18 -7.75 -1.30
N ILE A 42 -1.63 -8.09 -0.15
CA ILE A 42 -2.18 -7.71 1.15
C ILE A 42 -1.05 -7.20 2.01
N GLY A 43 -1.27 -6.10 2.71
CA GLY A 43 -0.21 -5.52 3.53
C GLY A 43 -0.72 -4.44 4.46
N GLY A 44 0.22 -3.84 5.14
CA GLY A 44 -0.02 -2.72 6.01
C GLY A 44 1.25 -1.93 6.27
N GLY A 45 1.09 -0.77 6.85
CA GLY A 45 2.22 0.10 7.14
C GLY A 45 1.92 1.11 8.22
N VAL A 46 2.97 1.80 8.61
CA VAL A 46 2.91 2.92 9.53
C VAL A 46 3.62 4.09 8.87
N HIS A 47 2.97 5.26 8.86
CA HIS A 47 3.51 6.52 8.35
C HIS A 47 3.52 7.57 9.45
N TYR A 48 4.57 8.38 9.49
CA TYR A 48 4.75 9.44 10.47
C TYR A 48 4.96 10.79 9.77
N GLY A 49 4.18 11.77 10.14
CA GLY A 49 4.28 13.15 9.67
C GLY A 49 5.47 13.88 10.27
N VAL A 50 6.57 13.97 9.52
CA VAL A 50 7.79 14.65 9.97
C VAL A 50 7.65 16.17 9.89
N THR A 51 7.01 16.64 8.83
CA THR A 51 6.69 18.07 8.62
C THR A 51 5.23 18.20 8.18
N PRO A 52 4.69 19.41 8.02
CA PRO A 52 3.34 19.58 7.45
C PRO A 52 3.17 19.03 6.02
N HIS A 53 4.26 18.75 5.32
CA HIS A 53 4.22 18.33 3.91
C HIS A 53 5.05 17.06 3.62
N ILE A 54 5.70 16.48 4.62
CA ILE A 54 6.56 15.31 4.42
C ILE A 54 6.24 14.27 5.47
N SER A 55 5.92 13.08 5.02
CA SER A 55 5.82 11.89 5.86
C SER A 55 6.85 10.83 5.48
N VAL A 56 7.16 9.98 6.43
CA VAL A 56 8.00 8.80 6.24
C VAL A 56 7.24 7.57 6.69
N GLY A 57 7.41 6.47 5.98
CA GLY A 57 6.65 5.26 6.26
C GLY A 57 7.48 4.00 6.20
N ALA A 58 6.99 2.97 6.90
CA ALA A 58 7.45 1.61 6.79
C ALA A 58 6.25 0.70 6.50
N ASN A 59 6.34 -0.06 5.43
CA ASN A 59 5.29 -0.93 4.95
C ASN A 59 5.79 -2.37 4.86
N LEU A 60 4.89 -3.31 5.09
CA LEU A 60 5.12 -4.73 4.85
C LEU A 60 3.96 -5.26 4.03
N SER A 61 4.23 -5.81 2.88
CA SER A 61 3.24 -6.45 2.04
C SER A 61 3.58 -7.91 1.76
N ASN A 62 2.54 -8.70 1.60
CA ASN A 62 2.59 -10.06 1.12
C ASN A 62 1.96 -10.08 -0.26
N GLN A 63 2.68 -10.63 -1.22
CA GLN A 63 2.19 -10.82 -2.59
C GLN A 63 2.09 -12.31 -2.86
N SER A 64 0.91 -12.75 -3.28
CA SER A 64 0.66 -14.14 -3.60
C SER A 64 0.14 -14.26 -5.02
N PHE A 65 0.67 -15.21 -5.77
CA PHE A 65 0.22 -15.48 -7.13
C PHE A 65 0.20 -16.98 -7.41
N ASN A 66 -0.66 -17.33 -8.35
CA ASN A 66 -0.83 -18.71 -8.79
C ASN A 66 -0.22 -18.87 -10.19
N LEU A 67 0.87 -19.57 -10.27
CA LEU A 67 1.55 -19.88 -11.49
C LEU A 67 1.50 -21.38 -11.76
N ASN A 68 0.78 -21.79 -12.81
CA ASN A 68 0.68 -23.20 -13.21
C ASN A 68 0.34 -24.15 -12.05
N SER A 69 -0.70 -23.79 -11.26
CA SER A 69 -1.15 -24.55 -10.08
C SER A 69 -0.17 -24.57 -8.91
N LYS A 70 0.82 -23.67 -8.88
CA LYS A 70 1.71 -23.47 -7.76
C LYS A 70 1.48 -22.10 -7.16
N TYR A 71 1.32 -22.05 -5.84
CA TYR A 71 1.23 -20.80 -5.08
C TYR A 71 2.64 -20.38 -4.64
N GLU A 72 3.03 -19.20 -5.06
CA GLU A 72 4.27 -18.57 -4.59
C GLU A 72 3.92 -17.31 -3.80
N THR A 73 4.71 -17.03 -2.79
CA THR A 73 4.47 -15.91 -1.88
C THR A 73 5.75 -15.08 -1.75
N ALA A 74 5.62 -13.78 -1.84
CA ALA A 74 6.70 -12.85 -1.60
C ALA A 74 6.37 -11.91 -0.43
N TYR A 75 7.31 -11.69 0.46
CA TYR A 75 7.25 -10.66 1.50
C TYR A 75 8.07 -9.47 1.06
N VAL A 76 7.46 -8.30 1.10
CA VAL A 76 8.08 -7.06 0.62
C VAL A 76 8.01 -6.00 1.72
N PRO A 77 9.05 -5.89 2.58
CA PRO A 77 9.25 -4.72 3.40
C PRO A 77 9.69 -3.54 2.54
N GLU A 78 9.09 -2.37 2.77
CA GLU A 78 9.36 -1.12 2.07
C GLU A 78 9.49 0.03 3.06
N LEU A 79 10.40 0.95 2.79
CA LEU A 79 10.45 2.27 3.42
C LEU A 79 10.00 3.30 2.40
N SER A 80 9.21 4.26 2.82
CA SER A 80 8.71 5.34 1.96
C SER A 80 9.02 6.71 2.53
N ALA A 81 9.10 7.68 1.62
CA ALA A 81 9.08 9.10 1.92
C ALA A 81 8.08 9.76 0.98
N ASP A 82 7.10 10.43 1.56
CA ASP A 82 5.94 10.96 0.87
C ASP A 82 5.90 12.49 1.01
N LEU A 83 5.52 13.15 -0.07
CA LEU A 83 5.20 14.56 -0.12
C LEU A 83 3.68 14.71 -0.13
N ASP A 84 3.15 15.25 0.94
CA ASP A 84 1.73 15.51 1.13
C ASP A 84 1.42 16.93 0.59
N PHE A 85 0.59 17.06 -0.44
CA PHE A 85 0.44 18.32 -1.19
C PHE A 85 -0.98 18.92 -1.19
N ASP A 86 -1.99 18.20 -0.75
CA ASP A 86 -3.35 18.74 -0.60
C ASP A 86 -3.96 18.24 0.71
N HIS A 87 -3.97 19.10 1.72
CA HIS A 87 -4.46 18.81 3.07
C HIS A 87 -5.82 19.46 3.29
N ARG A 88 -6.84 18.92 2.69
CA ARG A 88 -8.20 19.35 3.01
C ARG A 88 -8.66 18.70 4.31
N ILE A 89 -9.75 19.22 4.88
CA ILE A 89 -10.32 18.73 6.16
C ILE A 89 -10.52 17.20 6.17
N THR A 90 -10.84 16.61 5.02
CA THR A 90 -11.16 15.17 4.92
C THR A 90 -10.28 14.40 3.96
N THR A 91 -9.51 15.09 3.12
CA THR A 91 -8.74 14.48 2.04
C THR A 91 -7.28 14.89 2.15
N ASP A 92 -6.41 13.93 2.01
CA ASP A 92 -4.98 14.09 1.92
C ASP A 92 -4.48 13.40 0.64
N TRP A 93 -3.79 14.14 -0.23
CA TRP A 93 -3.16 13.64 -1.42
C TRP A 93 -1.66 13.64 -1.24
N TYR A 94 -1.03 12.54 -1.54
CA TYR A 94 0.42 12.40 -1.41
C TYR A 94 1.04 11.73 -2.62
N SER A 95 2.30 12.04 -2.85
CA SER A 95 3.15 11.36 -3.82
C SER A 95 4.50 11.09 -3.18
N GLY A 96 5.10 9.95 -3.47
CA GLY A 96 6.34 9.60 -2.80
C GLY A 96 7.18 8.60 -3.55
N LEU A 97 8.27 8.26 -2.88
CA LEU A 97 9.22 7.24 -3.29
C LEU A 97 9.24 6.15 -2.23
N SER A 98 9.29 4.91 -2.65
CA SER A 98 9.58 3.80 -1.76
C SER A 98 10.75 2.98 -2.25
N VAL A 99 11.51 2.45 -1.30
CA VAL A 99 12.55 1.47 -1.52
C VAL A 99 12.28 0.26 -0.64
N GLY A 100 12.49 -0.91 -1.18
CA GLY A 100 12.16 -2.14 -0.48
C GLY A 100 13.00 -3.31 -0.93
N TYR A 101 12.68 -4.45 -0.40
CA TYR A 101 13.35 -5.68 -0.71
C TYR A 101 12.34 -6.82 -0.81
N CYS A 102 12.43 -7.60 -1.85
CA CYS A 102 11.52 -8.71 -2.10
C CYS A 102 12.14 -10.02 -1.64
N PHE A 103 11.50 -10.67 -0.69
CA PHE A 103 11.85 -12.00 -0.20
C PHE A 103 10.86 -13.01 -0.73
N TRP A 104 11.29 -13.88 -1.63
CA TRP A 104 10.45 -14.93 -2.17
C TRP A 104 10.50 -16.17 -1.30
N GLN A 105 9.35 -16.76 -1.04
CA GLN A 105 9.21 -18.05 -0.40
C GLN A 105 8.53 -19.00 -1.38
N SER A 106 9.28 -19.96 -1.87
CA SER A 106 8.71 -21.04 -2.69
C SER A 106 8.24 -22.17 -1.80
N ASN A 107 6.98 -22.54 -1.92
CA ASN A 107 6.40 -23.68 -1.22
C ASN A 107 6.61 -25.02 -1.95
N THR A 108 7.50 -25.09 -2.92
CA THR A 108 7.83 -26.35 -3.59
C THR A 108 8.95 -27.06 -2.83
N PRO A 109 8.72 -28.28 -2.33
CA PRO A 109 9.81 -29.12 -1.88
C PRO A 109 10.66 -29.46 -3.10
N ASP A 110 11.93 -29.31 -2.94
CA ASP A 110 13.00 -29.72 -3.83
C ASP A 110 13.24 -28.94 -5.13
N ASN A 111 14.38 -28.30 -5.19
CA ASN A 111 15.18 -27.87 -6.34
C ASN A 111 14.83 -26.56 -7.08
N TYR A 112 13.99 -25.68 -6.59
CA TYR A 112 13.86 -24.37 -7.22
C TYR A 112 14.30 -23.26 -6.28
N SER A 113 15.47 -22.72 -6.56
CA SER A 113 15.93 -21.46 -5.99
C SER A 113 14.87 -20.39 -6.18
N SER A 114 14.63 -19.64 -5.15
CA SER A 114 13.72 -18.50 -5.04
C SER A 114 13.60 -17.66 -6.32
N VAL A 115 12.41 -17.26 -6.62
CA VAL A 115 12.07 -16.39 -7.74
C VAL A 115 12.21 -14.93 -7.33
N GLY A 116 12.81 -14.09 -8.13
CA GLY A 116 12.94 -12.66 -7.87
C GLY A 116 11.64 -11.87 -8.13
N CYS A 117 11.52 -10.66 -7.63
CA CYS A 117 10.41 -9.74 -7.95
C CYS A 117 10.49 -9.24 -9.40
N GLU A 118 9.37 -9.23 -10.08
CA GLU A 118 9.33 -8.84 -11.50
C GLU A 118 9.54 -7.35 -11.74
N THR A 119 10.29 -7.07 -12.78
CA THR A 119 10.26 -5.79 -13.49
C THR A 119 9.31 -5.88 -14.68
N SER A 120 8.68 -4.81 -15.05
CA SER A 120 7.50 -4.61 -15.88
C SER A 120 7.47 -5.16 -17.32
N SER A 121 8.36 -6.01 -17.74
CA SER A 121 8.32 -6.69 -19.04
C SER A 121 8.02 -8.16 -18.82
N SER A 122 6.78 -8.56 -19.02
CA SER A 122 6.26 -9.93 -18.80
C SER A 122 7.12 -11.04 -19.43
N PRO A 123 8.19 -11.53 -18.82
CA PRO A 123 8.82 -12.77 -19.23
C PRO A 123 7.94 -13.93 -18.80
N THR A 124 8.02 -15.04 -19.52
CA THR A 124 7.40 -16.28 -19.06
C THR A 124 7.99 -16.67 -17.70
N PRO A 125 7.20 -17.27 -16.79
CA PRO A 125 7.65 -17.62 -15.44
C PRO A 125 8.96 -18.40 -15.36
N GLU A 126 9.20 -19.28 -16.32
CA GLU A 126 10.44 -20.08 -16.39
C GLU A 126 11.66 -19.26 -16.81
N LYS A 127 11.47 -18.29 -17.73
CA LYS A 127 12.53 -17.40 -18.17
C LYS A 127 12.91 -16.44 -17.05
N PHE A 128 11.89 -15.95 -16.35
CA PHE A 128 12.06 -15.09 -15.18
C PHE A 128 12.87 -15.77 -14.06
N ARG A 129 12.59 -17.04 -13.76
CA ARG A 129 13.33 -17.83 -12.76
C ARG A 129 14.82 -17.98 -13.07
N ARG A 130 15.21 -17.99 -14.32
CA ARG A 130 16.59 -18.14 -14.75
C ARG A 130 17.38 -16.82 -14.75
N GLU A 131 16.71 -15.73 -14.95
CA GLU A 131 17.33 -14.42 -15.19
C GLU A 131 17.42 -13.54 -13.93
N HIS A 132 16.66 -13.84 -12.88
CA HIS A 132 16.60 -12.98 -11.69
C HIS A 132 17.14 -13.67 -10.44
N PRO A 133 18.01 -12.98 -9.68
CA PRO A 133 18.51 -13.49 -8.42
C PRO A 133 17.41 -13.58 -7.37
N ASN A 134 17.61 -14.42 -6.40
CA ASN A 134 16.65 -14.83 -5.39
C ASN A 134 15.97 -13.68 -4.61
N ASN A 135 16.61 -12.54 -4.50
CA ASN A 135 16.09 -11.38 -3.76
C ASN A 135 16.41 -10.13 -4.56
N LEU A 136 15.46 -9.24 -4.71
CA LEU A 136 15.59 -8.03 -5.52
C LEU A 136 15.31 -6.78 -4.69
N ALA A 137 16.19 -5.80 -4.81
CA ALA A 137 15.91 -4.45 -4.34
C ALA A 137 14.83 -3.81 -5.23
N LEU A 138 13.82 -3.25 -4.60
CA LEU A 138 12.70 -2.58 -5.26
C LEU A 138 12.80 -1.09 -5.05
N TRP A 139 12.34 -0.34 -6.04
CA TRP A 139 12.05 1.07 -5.92
C TRP A 139 10.73 1.38 -6.64
N ASN A 140 9.94 2.25 -6.09
CA ASN A 140 8.69 2.68 -6.69
C ASN A 140 8.47 4.17 -6.46
N VAL A 141 7.88 4.81 -7.45
CA VAL A 141 7.22 6.11 -7.32
C VAL A 141 5.73 5.83 -7.12
N HIS A 142 5.10 6.49 -6.18
CA HIS A 142 3.68 6.28 -5.95
C HIS A 142 2.91 7.59 -5.80
N LEU A 143 1.63 7.50 -6.14
CA LEU A 143 0.63 8.51 -5.92
C LEU A 143 -0.49 7.88 -5.11
N GLY A 144 -0.93 8.56 -4.08
CA GLY A 144 -1.98 8.06 -3.23
C GLY A 144 -2.88 9.15 -2.68
N PHE A 145 -3.96 8.71 -2.08
CA PHE A 145 -4.89 9.57 -1.36
C PHE A 145 -5.37 8.87 -0.10
N ARG A 146 -5.74 9.68 0.92
CA ARG A 146 -6.49 9.28 2.11
C ARG A 146 -7.75 10.12 2.19
N TYR A 147 -8.88 9.48 2.41
CA TYR A 147 -10.18 10.14 2.60
C TYR A 147 -10.75 9.75 3.96
N PHE A 148 -10.76 10.68 4.90
CA PHE A 148 -11.23 10.45 6.26
C PHE A 148 -12.75 10.58 6.33
N ILE A 149 -13.43 9.45 6.60
CA ILE A 149 -14.88 9.37 6.81
C ILE A 149 -15.20 9.80 8.25
N PHE A 150 -14.36 9.42 9.18
CA PHE A 150 -14.40 9.81 10.57
C PHE A 150 -13.10 10.55 10.92
N LYS A 151 -13.09 11.22 12.07
CA LYS A 151 -11.92 11.99 12.54
C LYS A 151 -10.58 11.24 12.39
N ASN A 152 -10.60 9.94 12.69
CA ASN A 152 -9.40 9.12 12.79
C ASN A 152 -9.41 7.91 11.85
N VAL A 153 -10.48 7.69 11.10
CA VAL A 153 -10.61 6.52 10.23
C VAL A 153 -11.00 6.96 8.82
N GLY A 154 -10.24 6.53 7.86
CA GLY A 154 -10.43 6.86 6.46
C GLY A 154 -10.18 5.67 5.53
N LEU A 155 -10.52 5.89 4.27
CA LEU A 155 -10.13 5.03 3.16
C LEU A 155 -8.83 5.55 2.57
N ASN A 156 -7.99 4.66 2.07
CA ASN A 156 -6.82 5.01 1.31
C ASN A 156 -6.80 4.30 -0.04
N GLY A 157 -6.10 4.91 -0.99
CA GLY A 157 -5.81 4.32 -2.28
C GLY A 157 -4.44 4.76 -2.76
N GLN A 158 -3.72 3.86 -3.41
CA GLN A 158 -2.37 4.10 -3.90
C GLN A 158 -2.14 3.39 -5.23
N VAL A 159 -1.52 4.08 -6.16
CA VAL A 159 -0.97 3.52 -7.39
C VAL A 159 0.54 3.70 -7.34
N ALA A 160 1.29 2.65 -7.59
CA ALA A 160 2.76 2.70 -7.59
C ALA A 160 3.32 2.21 -8.93
N PHE A 161 4.36 2.90 -9.39
CA PHE A 161 5.08 2.65 -10.62
C PHE A 161 6.57 2.50 -10.30
N GLY A 162 7.21 1.52 -10.87
CA GLY A 162 8.64 1.27 -10.67
C GLY A 162 9.00 -0.13 -11.11
N ASN A 163 9.56 -0.92 -10.23
CA ASN A 163 9.85 -2.31 -10.52
C ASN A 163 8.58 -3.13 -10.81
N ALA A 164 7.44 -2.73 -10.23
CA ALA A 164 6.14 -3.30 -10.54
C ALA A 164 5.06 -2.23 -10.50
N LEU A 165 4.12 -2.27 -11.45
CA LEU A 165 2.89 -1.49 -11.34
C LEU A 165 1.99 -2.18 -10.33
N SER A 166 1.54 -1.44 -9.33
CA SER A 166 0.61 -1.94 -8.33
C SER A 166 -0.47 -0.93 -8.01
N PHE A 167 -1.63 -1.46 -7.67
CA PHE A 167 -2.77 -0.71 -7.18
C PHE A 167 -3.18 -1.27 -5.82
N LYS A 168 -3.30 -0.42 -4.83
CA LYS A 168 -3.67 -0.78 -3.46
C LYS A 168 -4.84 0.09 -3.00
N VAL A 169 -5.76 -0.50 -2.25
CA VAL A 169 -6.85 0.20 -1.54
C VAL A 169 -6.92 -0.33 -0.12
N GLY A 170 -7.38 0.49 0.79
CA GLY A 170 -7.43 0.07 2.19
C GLY A 170 -8.08 1.06 3.13
N VAL A 171 -7.77 0.85 4.40
CA VAL A 171 -8.24 1.68 5.51
C VAL A 171 -7.03 2.28 6.21
N SER A 172 -7.12 3.55 6.53
CA SER A 172 -6.15 4.29 7.33
C SER A 172 -6.75 4.66 8.69
N VAL A 173 -5.99 4.46 9.72
CA VAL A 173 -6.31 4.95 11.07
C VAL A 173 -5.26 5.98 11.48
N LYS A 174 -5.71 7.19 11.83
CA LYS A 174 -4.88 8.28 12.32
C LYS A 174 -4.87 8.28 13.85
N ILE A 175 -3.70 8.40 14.46
CA ILE A 175 -3.47 8.46 15.90
C ILE A 175 -2.83 9.79 16.28
#